data_4cb021ef55d5e9fd2805ffe292f7795b
#
_entry.id   4cb021ef55d5e9fd2805ffe292f7795b
#
_cell.length_a   1.000
_cell.length_b   1.000
_cell.length_c   1.000
_cell.angle_alpha   90.00
_cell.angle_beta   90.00
_cell.angle_gamma   90.00
#
_symmetry.space_group_name_H-M   'P 1'
#
loop_
_entity.id
_entity.type
_entity.pdbx_description
1 polymer ?
#
loop_
_entity_poly.entity_id
_entity_poly.type
_entity_poly.pdbx_seq_one_letter_code
_entity_poly.pdbx_strand_id
1 'polypeptide(L)'
;GGEVVHLIDRDNKALFLAIVLASTSLGLVVPVLRDAGQTFSPFGQLVLGACSVGEFGAILALAVFYSQSGSGIGTQLFLLIGFAVLVVMAALAMVRLERSPRFARALAAEGETSAQLGVRIAMLVLAVFLALSNNLGFEAVLGAFVAGALLRITDPEERLTNERLRSKLDAIGYGFLIPAFFVTSGLQFNVDAMRRDPASFAVVPALVVFFLLARAAPAVLYRKLYDARHVAAAGLLQATTLSVPVVAARIGVQLHTIDADTGAAIIAAGLITVVLFPPIALALLAREETP
;
A
#
# COMPACT_ATOMS: atom_id res chain seq x y z
N GLY A 1 -8.26 -32.25 -21.92
CA GLY A 1 -7.14 -31.40 -21.35
C GLY A 1 -7.37 -29.91 -21.50
N GLY A 2 -7.96 -29.44 -22.61
CA GLY A 2 -8.13 -28.00 -22.89
C GLY A 2 -9.13 -27.30 -21.96
N GLU A 3 -10.24 -27.92 -21.64
CA GLU A 3 -11.26 -27.29 -20.75
C GLU A 3 -10.77 -27.08 -19.33
N VAL A 4 -9.98 -28.00 -18.78
CA VAL A 4 -9.42 -27.88 -17.43
C VAL A 4 -8.37 -26.73 -17.37
N VAL A 5 -7.57 -26.57 -18.41
CA VAL A 5 -6.59 -25.46 -18.52
C VAL A 5 -7.32 -24.13 -18.62
N HIS A 6 -8.41 -24.03 -19.39
CA HIS A 6 -9.25 -22.83 -19.49
C HIS A 6 -9.95 -22.47 -18.17
N LEU A 7 -10.39 -23.44 -17.39
CA LEU A 7 -11.00 -23.20 -16.08
C LEU A 7 -9.95 -22.67 -15.07
N ILE A 8 -8.78 -23.31 -15.00
CA ILE A 8 -7.68 -22.89 -14.12
C ILE A 8 -7.19 -21.48 -14.48
N ASP A 9 -7.07 -21.16 -15.78
CA ASP A 9 -6.67 -19.82 -16.24
C ASP A 9 -7.73 -18.76 -15.87
N ARG A 10 -8.99 -19.10 -15.98
CA ARG A 10 -10.11 -18.22 -15.61
C ARG A 10 -10.18 -17.97 -14.10
N ASP A 11 -9.95 -18.99 -13.30
CA ASP A 11 -9.93 -18.88 -11.83
C ASP A 11 -8.73 -18.06 -11.35
N ASN A 12 -7.55 -18.22 -11.98
CA ASN A 12 -6.37 -17.41 -11.70
C ASN A 12 -6.59 -15.92 -12.01
N LYS A 13 -7.22 -15.61 -13.14
CA LYS A 13 -7.58 -14.23 -13.51
C LYS A 13 -8.60 -13.62 -12.53
N ALA A 14 -9.60 -14.40 -12.13
CA ALA A 14 -10.61 -13.95 -11.17
C ALA A 14 -10.01 -13.66 -9.80
N LEU A 15 -9.14 -14.54 -9.28
CA LEU A 15 -8.41 -14.34 -8.03
C LEU A 15 -7.51 -13.10 -8.11
N PHE A 16 -6.77 -12.95 -9.20
CA PHE A 16 -5.91 -11.78 -9.43
C PHE A 16 -6.71 -10.49 -9.36
N LEU A 17 -7.79 -10.38 -10.12
CA LEU A 17 -8.65 -9.20 -10.12
C LEU A 17 -9.30 -8.97 -8.76
N ALA A 18 -9.70 -10.02 -8.03
CA ALA A 18 -10.24 -9.91 -6.69
C ALA A 18 -9.22 -9.29 -5.71
N ILE A 19 -7.95 -9.69 -5.77
CA ILE A 19 -6.87 -9.11 -4.96
C ILE A 19 -6.68 -7.63 -5.31
N VAL A 20 -6.64 -7.30 -6.60
CA VAL A 20 -6.51 -5.91 -7.06
C VAL A 20 -7.68 -5.06 -6.58
N LEU A 21 -8.92 -5.54 -6.72
CA LEU A 21 -10.14 -4.83 -6.30
C LEU A 21 -10.24 -4.69 -4.77
N ALA A 22 -9.68 -5.64 -4.02
CA ALA A 22 -9.63 -5.58 -2.56
C ALA A 22 -8.54 -4.64 -2.02
N SER A 23 -7.65 -4.14 -2.86
CA SER A 23 -6.56 -3.27 -2.45
C SER A 23 -7.00 -1.84 -2.17
N THR A 24 -6.25 -1.15 -1.34
CA THR A 24 -6.39 0.29 -1.05
C THR A 24 -5.01 0.93 -0.99
N SER A 25 -4.92 2.25 -0.96
CA SER A 25 -3.63 2.97 -0.87
C SER A 25 -3.59 3.85 0.37
N LEU A 26 -3.00 3.32 1.45
CA LEU A 26 -2.84 4.04 2.71
C LEU A 26 -2.06 5.35 2.54
N GLY A 27 -1.01 5.33 1.71
CA GLY A 27 -0.19 6.50 1.42
C GLY A 27 -0.95 7.68 0.80
N LEU A 28 -2.12 7.44 0.22
CA LEU A 28 -3.01 8.46 -0.32
C LEU A 28 -4.09 8.89 0.69
N VAL A 29 -4.57 7.96 1.49
CA VAL A 29 -5.63 8.22 2.48
C VAL A 29 -5.12 9.01 3.67
N VAL A 30 -3.88 8.75 4.12
CA VAL A 30 -3.26 9.46 5.26
C VAL A 30 -3.22 10.97 5.06
N PRO A 31 -2.69 11.54 3.95
CA PRO A 31 -2.71 12.98 3.70
C PRO A 31 -4.11 13.56 3.70
N VAL A 32 -5.05 12.88 3.05
CA VAL A 32 -6.44 13.32 2.95
C VAL A 32 -7.10 13.46 4.33
N LEU A 33 -6.92 12.45 5.19
CA LEU A 33 -7.42 12.50 6.57
C LEU A 33 -6.66 13.54 7.43
N ARG A 34 -5.38 13.77 7.14
CA ARG A 34 -4.59 14.80 7.80
C ARG A 34 -5.10 16.20 7.45
N ASP A 35 -5.34 16.47 6.17
CA ASP A 35 -5.87 17.75 5.69
C ASP A 35 -7.29 18.01 6.22
N ALA A 36 -8.09 16.96 6.43
CA ALA A 36 -9.40 17.02 7.08
C ALA A 36 -9.32 17.14 8.62
N GLY A 37 -8.14 17.17 9.23
CA GLY A 37 -7.99 17.15 10.70
C GLY A 37 -8.46 15.86 11.38
N GLN A 38 -8.72 14.79 10.60
CA GLN A 38 -9.35 13.55 11.07
C GLN A 38 -8.37 12.43 11.40
N THR A 39 -7.05 12.65 11.25
CA THR A 39 -6.04 11.58 11.43
C THR A 39 -6.12 10.87 12.78
N PHE A 40 -6.39 11.64 13.85
CA PHE A 40 -6.45 11.11 15.22
C PHE A 40 -7.87 10.92 15.74
N SER A 41 -8.90 11.22 14.94
CA SER A 41 -10.29 10.97 15.31
C SER A 41 -10.59 9.47 15.31
N PRO A 42 -11.58 9.00 16.09
CA PRO A 42 -12.02 7.60 16.04
C PRO A 42 -12.40 7.15 14.63
N PHE A 43 -13.01 8.03 13.83
CA PHE A 43 -13.33 7.79 12.43
C PHE A 43 -12.10 7.62 11.58
N GLY A 44 -11.14 8.55 11.66
CA GLY A 44 -9.90 8.48 10.90
C GLY A 44 -9.09 7.22 11.23
N GLN A 45 -8.98 6.86 12.51
CA GLN A 45 -8.28 5.66 12.95
C GLN A 45 -8.95 4.38 12.44
N LEU A 46 -10.29 4.33 12.41
CA LEU A 46 -11.02 3.21 11.83
C LEU A 46 -10.75 3.06 10.33
N VAL A 47 -10.80 4.17 9.57
CA VAL A 47 -10.52 4.18 8.13
C VAL A 47 -9.07 3.78 7.86
N LEU A 48 -8.10 4.35 8.60
CA LEU A 48 -6.67 4.01 8.45
C LEU A 48 -6.41 2.54 8.77
N GLY A 49 -7.01 2.00 9.83
CA GLY A 49 -6.90 0.59 10.17
C GLY A 49 -7.43 -0.32 9.07
N ALA A 50 -8.61 -0.02 8.53
CA ALA A 50 -9.21 -0.78 7.43
C ALA A 50 -8.36 -0.69 6.14
N CYS A 51 -7.84 0.49 5.81
CA CYS A 51 -6.92 0.69 4.69
C CYS A 51 -5.63 -0.11 4.87
N SER A 52 -5.03 -0.09 6.07
CA SER A 52 -3.82 -0.86 6.37
C SER A 52 -4.01 -2.36 6.16
N VAL A 53 -5.13 -2.91 6.67
CA VAL A 53 -5.46 -4.33 6.47
C VAL A 53 -5.69 -4.65 5.00
N GLY A 54 -6.38 -3.78 4.26
CA GLY A 54 -6.65 -3.97 2.83
C GLY A 54 -5.40 -3.92 1.99
N GLU A 55 -4.51 -2.95 2.21
CA GLU A 55 -3.26 -2.81 1.46
C GLU A 55 -2.30 -3.96 1.77
N PHE A 56 -2.04 -4.22 3.06
CA PHE A 56 -1.14 -5.30 3.46
C PHE A 56 -1.67 -6.68 3.06
N GLY A 57 -2.97 -6.93 3.22
CA GLY A 57 -3.61 -8.17 2.78
C GLY A 57 -3.47 -8.41 1.28
N ALA A 58 -3.65 -7.38 0.45
CA ALA A 58 -3.46 -7.47 -0.99
C ALA A 58 -1.99 -7.74 -1.36
N ILE A 59 -1.03 -7.08 -0.70
CA ILE A 59 0.42 -7.29 -0.92
C ILE A 59 0.80 -8.73 -0.55
N LEU A 60 0.33 -9.24 0.59
CA LEU A 60 0.57 -10.63 1.01
C LEU A 60 -0.04 -11.62 0.04
N ALA A 61 -1.27 -11.38 -0.41
CA ALA A 61 -1.93 -12.25 -1.37
C ALA A 61 -1.18 -12.28 -2.72
N LEU A 62 -0.72 -11.12 -3.22
CA LEU A 62 0.13 -11.06 -4.41
C LEU A 62 1.44 -11.83 -4.20
N ALA A 63 2.08 -11.67 -3.05
CA ALA A 63 3.34 -12.36 -2.74
C ALA A 63 3.18 -13.89 -2.69
N VAL A 64 2.04 -14.39 -2.19
CA VAL A 64 1.79 -15.83 -2.06
C VAL A 64 1.32 -16.44 -3.39
N PHE A 65 0.40 -15.80 -4.10
CA PHE A 65 -0.25 -16.38 -5.27
C PHE A 65 0.39 -16.00 -6.60
N TYR A 66 1.10 -14.84 -6.66
CA TYR A 66 1.62 -14.26 -7.90
C TYR A 66 3.10 -13.86 -7.80
N SER A 67 3.90 -14.66 -7.10
CA SER A 67 5.34 -14.43 -7.03
C SER A 67 6.03 -14.66 -8.38
N GLN A 68 6.99 -13.81 -8.71
CA GLN A 68 7.78 -13.88 -9.95
C GLN A 68 8.71 -15.11 -10.01
N SER A 69 8.94 -15.79 -8.89
CA SER A 69 9.87 -16.95 -8.83
C SER A 69 9.31 -18.24 -9.46
N GLY A 70 8.04 -18.26 -9.89
CA GLY A 70 7.42 -19.43 -10.54
C GLY A 70 7.36 -20.68 -9.65
N SER A 71 7.72 -20.57 -8.38
CA SER A 71 7.70 -21.66 -7.40
C SER A 71 6.28 -21.91 -6.90
N GLY A 72 5.92 -23.16 -6.64
CA GLY A 72 4.58 -23.50 -6.14
C GLY A 72 4.24 -22.84 -4.80
N ILE A 73 2.94 -22.73 -4.49
CA ILE A 73 2.40 -22.07 -3.28
C ILE A 73 3.10 -22.53 -1.99
N GLY A 74 3.44 -23.84 -1.88
CA GLY A 74 4.15 -24.37 -0.71
C GLY A 74 5.54 -23.75 -0.52
N THR A 75 6.29 -23.57 -1.60
CA THR A 75 7.60 -22.90 -1.55
C THR A 75 7.46 -21.44 -1.18
N GLN A 76 6.45 -20.76 -1.72
CA GLN A 76 6.16 -19.35 -1.38
C GLN A 76 5.83 -19.16 0.10
N LEU A 77 4.99 -20.04 0.67
CA LEU A 77 4.67 -20.03 2.09
C LEU A 77 5.92 -20.29 2.94
N PHE A 78 6.77 -21.23 2.54
CA PHE A 78 8.03 -21.50 3.24
C PHE A 78 8.97 -20.27 3.22
N LEU A 79 9.12 -19.63 2.06
CA LEU A 79 9.92 -18.40 1.93
C LEU A 79 9.32 -17.24 2.75
N LEU A 80 7.99 -17.10 2.77
CA LEU A 80 7.30 -16.08 3.57
C LEU A 80 7.50 -16.32 5.07
N ILE A 81 7.43 -17.56 5.53
CA ILE A 81 7.73 -17.92 6.92
C ILE A 81 9.20 -17.60 7.23
N GLY A 82 10.12 -17.97 6.35
CA GLY A 82 11.55 -17.65 6.48
C GLY A 82 11.78 -16.13 6.55
N PHE A 83 11.11 -15.36 5.70
CA PHE A 83 11.14 -13.91 5.74
C PHE A 83 10.59 -13.36 7.07
N ALA A 84 9.45 -13.88 7.54
CA ALA A 84 8.86 -13.48 8.82
C ALA A 84 9.80 -13.79 10.01
N VAL A 85 10.45 -14.96 10.02
CA VAL A 85 11.45 -15.31 11.03
C VAL A 85 12.62 -14.33 11.01
N LEU A 86 13.10 -13.96 9.83
CA LEU A 86 14.19 -13.00 9.66
C LEU A 86 13.79 -11.60 10.14
N VAL A 87 12.56 -11.18 9.88
CA VAL A 87 11.99 -9.92 10.41
C VAL A 87 11.97 -9.94 11.93
N VAL A 88 11.51 -11.03 12.55
CA VAL A 88 11.50 -11.17 14.02
C VAL A 88 12.92 -11.14 14.59
N MET A 89 13.87 -11.82 13.95
CA MET A 89 15.28 -11.77 14.36
C MET A 89 15.86 -10.35 14.27
N ALA A 90 15.56 -9.63 13.19
CA ALA A 90 15.98 -8.24 13.02
C ALA A 90 15.34 -7.34 14.09
N ALA A 91 14.05 -7.52 14.41
CA ALA A 91 13.36 -6.81 15.49
C ALA A 91 14.04 -7.04 16.84
N LEU A 92 14.31 -8.29 17.18
CA LEU A 92 15.00 -8.64 18.41
C LEU A 92 16.42 -8.08 18.48
N ALA A 93 17.14 -8.09 17.36
CA ALA A 93 18.48 -7.49 17.26
C ALA A 93 18.43 -5.97 17.46
N MET A 94 17.47 -5.27 16.84
CA MET A 94 17.30 -3.82 17.01
C MET A 94 16.93 -3.46 18.45
N VAL A 95 15.97 -4.14 19.06
CA VAL A 95 15.60 -3.93 20.48
C VAL A 95 16.79 -4.14 21.41
N ARG A 96 17.63 -5.17 21.15
CA ARG A 96 18.85 -5.39 21.94
C ARG A 96 19.88 -4.28 21.72
N LEU A 97 20.01 -3.79 20.49
CA LEU A 97 20.93 -2.70 20.14
C LEU A 97 20.53 -1.40 20.85
N GLU A 98 19.24 -1.06 20.84
CA GLU A 98 18.72 0.14 21.54
C GLU A 98 18.94 0.10 23.05
N ARG A 99 18.83 -1.07 23.66
CA ARG A 99 19.10 -1.28 25.10
C ARG A 99 20.60 -1.24 25.44
N SER A 100 21.48 -1.19 24.42
CA SER A 100 22.91 -1.14 24.61
C SER A 100 23.34 0.26 25.11
N PRO A 101 24.07 0.35 26.26
CA PRO A 101 24.56 1.64 26.76
C PRO A 101 25.56 2.35 25.81
N ARG A 102 26.17 1.58 24.91
CA ARG A 102 27.09 2.12 23.89
C ARG A 102 26.32 2.83 22.79
N PHE A 103 25.21 2.24 22.34
CA PHE A 103 24.34 2.82 21.32
C PHE A 103 23.64 4.08 21.84
N ALA A 104 23.09 4.02 23.06
CA ALA A 104 22.49 5.19 23.72
C ALA A 104 23.45 6.35 23.88
N ARG A 105 24.73 6.08 24.24
CA ARG A 105 25.78 7.10 24.35
C ARG A 105 26.18 7.68 22.98
N ALA A 106 26.26 6.85 21.94
CA ALA A 106 26.54 7.32 20.58
C ALA A 106 25.40 8.23 20.07
N LEU A 107 24.16 7.87 20.35
CA LEU A 107 22.99 8.67 19.98
C LEU A 107 22.95 10.01 20.74
N ALA A 108 23.28 10.00 22.04
CA ALA A 108 23.32 11.22 22.88
C ALA A 108 24.50 12.14 22.55
N ALA A 109 25.62 11.62 22.07
CA ALA A 109 26.82 12.38 21.76
C ALA A 109 26.71 13.25 20.49
N GLU A 110 25.74 12.97 19.60
CA GLU A 110 25.63 13.63 18.30
C GLU A 110 24.67 14.83 18.26
N GLY A 111 23.97 15.17 19.35
CA GLY A 111 23.13 16.37 19.47
C GLY A 111 22.13 16.54 18.29
N GLU A 112 22.18 17.68 17.58
CA GLU A 112 21.34 17.94 16.41
C GLU A 112 21.58 17.00 15.22
N THR A 113 22.73 16.34 15.17
CA THR A 113 23.16 15.38 14.15
C THR A 113 22.39 14.05 14.27
N SER A 114 21.83 13.72 15.44
CA SER A 114 21.10 12.48 15.70
C SER A 114 19.89 12.26 14.76
N ALA A 115 19.21 13.35 14.35
CA ALA A 115 18.09 13.25 13.41
C ALA A 115 18.55 12.85 11.99
N GLN A 116 19.81 13.16 11.61
CA GLN A 116 20.36 12.69 10.33
C GLN A 116 20.78 11.22 10.43
N LEU A 117 21.29 10.77 11.57
CA LEU A 117 21.58 9.37 11.82
C LEU A 117 20.30 8.51 11.77
N GLY A 118 19.22 8.99 12.39
CA GLY A 118 17.92 8.33 12.32
C GLY A 118 17.40 8.16 10.89
N VAL A 119 17.51 9.21 10.04
CA VAL A 119 17.14 9.11 8.61
C VAL A 119 18.02 8.07 7.89
N ARG A 120 19.32 8.06 8.14
CA ARG A 120 20.24 7.10 7.51
C ARG A 120 19.91 5.66 7.93
N ILE A 121 19.63 5.42 9.22
CA ILE A 121 19.23 4.11 9.73
C ILE A 121 17.91 3.68 9.09
N ALA A 122 16.90 4.55 9.05
CA ALA A 122 15.62 4.27 8.44
C ALA A 122 15.76 3.90 6.95
N MET A 123 16.57 4.67 6.20
CA MET A 123 16.84 4.39 4.79
C MET A 123 17.66 3.10 4.60
N LEU A 124 18.61 2.81 5.49
CA LEU A 124 19.36 1.57 5.45
C LEU A 124 18.45 0.36 5.71
N VAL A 125 17.60 0.42 6.73
CA VAL A 125 16.63 -0.64 7.04
C VAL A 125 15.69 -0.83 5.86
N LEU A 126 15.17 0.26 5.29
CA LEU A 126 14.34 0.22 4.09
C LEU A 126 15.07 -0.49 2.93
N ALA A 127 16.29 -0.07 2.61
CA ALA A 127 17.08 -0.63 1.51
C ALA A 127 17.37 -2.12 1.71
N VAL A 128 17.71 -2.54 2.93
CA VAL A 128 17.98 -3.94 3.28
C VAL A 128 16.73 -4.79 3.09
N PHE A 129 15.57 -4.35 3.60
CA PHE A 129 14.33 -5.13 3.48
C PHE A 129 13.76 -5.12 2.06
N LEU A 130 13.94 -4.04 1.29
CA LEU A 130 13.66 -4.01 -0.14
C LEU A 130 14.49 -5.06 -0.91
N ALA A 131 15.81 -5.06 -0.69
CA ALA A 131 16.71 -6.01 -1.34
C ALA A 131 16.38 -7.45 -0.93
N LEU A 132 16.12 -7.67 0.36
CA LEU A 132 15.76 -9.00 0.89
C LEU A 132 14.46 -9.52 0.29
N SER A 133 13.42 -8.68 0.26
CA SER A 133 12.13 -9.03 -0.34
C SER A 133 12.30 -9.43 -1.80
N ASN A 134 12.99 -8.61 -2.59
CA ASN A 134 13.28 -8.91 -4.00
C ASN A 134 14.07 -10.22 -4.19
N ASN A 135 15.11 -10.45 -3.40
CA ASN A 135 15.93 -11.66 -3.51
C ASN A 135 15.16 -12.94 -3.15
N LEU A 136 14.13 -12.84 -2.32
CA LEU A 136 13.22 -13.94 -1.99
C LEU A 136 12.07 -14.11 -3.00
N GLY A 137 12.01 -13.26 -4.03
CA GLY A 137 10.98 -13.29 -5.07
C GLY A 137 9.66 -12.63 -4.66
N PHE A 138 9.68 -11.86 -3.57
CA PHE A 138 8.53 -11.04 -3.15
C PHE A 138 8.61 -9.63 -3.73
N GLU A 139 7.48 -8.94 -3.77
CA GLU A 139 7.44 -7.55 -4.18
C GLU A 139 8.16 -6.63 -3.19
N ALA A 140 8.85 -5.62 -3.72
CA ALA A 140 9.59 -4.62 -2.95
C ALA A 140 8.71 -3.90 -1.92
N VAL A 141 7.42 -3.73 -2.23
CA VAL A 141 6.44 -3.08 -1.34
C VAL A 141 6.28 -3.83 -0.01
N LEU A 142 6.35 -5.19 -0.03
CA LEU A 142 6.34 -5.99 1.19
C LEU A 142 7.54 -5.66 2.08
N GLY A 143 8.73 -5.59 1.49
CA GLY A 143 9.96 -5.21 2.21
C GLY A 143 9.86 -3.81 2.81
N ALA A 144 9.35 -2.83 2.05
CA ALA A 144 9.16 -1.46 2.53
C ALA A 144 8.18 -1.38 3.71
N PHE A 145 7.05 -2.07 3.61
CA PHE A 145 6.06 -2.13 4.69
C PHE A 145 6.66 -2.72 5.98
N VAL A 146 7.34 -3.85 5.84
CA VAL A 146 7.99 -4.52 6.98
C VAL A 146 9.07 -3.66 7.61
N ALA A 147 9.88 -2.95 6.81
CA ALA A 147 10.89 -2.01 7.31
C ALA A 147 10.26 -0.90 8.16
N GLY A 148 9.15 -0.31 7.69
CA GLY A 148 8.41 0.72 8.44
C GLY A 148 7.80 0.18 9.73
N ALA A 149 7.17 -0.99 9.67
CA ALA A 149 6.61 -1.67 10.86
C ALA A 149 7.69 -2.01 11.88
N LEU A 150 8.84 -2.51 11.41
CA LEU A 150 9.99 -2.83 12.25
C LEU A 150 10.50 -1.61 13.01
N LEU A 151 10.74 -0.49 12.31
CA LEU A 151 11.16 0.76 12.94
C LEU A 151 10.17 1.22 14.01
N ARG A 152 8.87 1.10 13.77
CA ARG A 152 7.84 1.49 14.75
C ARG A 152 7.77 0.58 15.96
N ILE A 153 7.89 -0.73 15.76
CA ILE A 153 7.81 -1.72 16.87
C ILE A 153 9.06 -1.69 17.74
N THR A 154 10.22 -1.44 17.15
CA THR A 154 11.49 -1.48 17.88
C THR A 154 11.81 -0.19 18.61
N ASP A 155 11.15 0.91 18.32
CA ASP A 155 11.35 2.22 18.96
C ASP A 155 10.09 2.74 19.67
N PRO A 156 9.59 2.06 20.72
CA PRO A 156 8.36 2.45 21.42
C PRO A 156 8.49 3.79 22.17
N GLU A 157 9.71 4.17 22.56
CA GLU A 157 9.99 5.43 23.26
C GLU A 157 10.29 6.60 22.32
N GLU A 158 10.13 6.39 21.01
CA GLU A 158 10.33 7.40 19.96
C GLU A 158 11.72 8.07 20.00
N ARG A 159 12.74 7.35 20.47
CA ARG A 159 14.12 7.83 20.55
C ARG A 159 14.74 8.03 19.18
N LEU A 160 14.48 7.10 18.26
CA LEU A 160 14.89 7.14 16.86
C LEU A 160 13.80 7.76 15.98
N THR A 161 12.52 7.38 16.20
CA THR A 161 11.35 7.83 15.44
C THR A 161 10.68 9.07 16.05
N ASN A 162 11.47 10.00 16.55
CA ASN A 162 10.96 11.25 17.10
C ASN A 162 10.24 12.09 16.03
N GLU A 163 9.48 13.11 16.47
CA GLU A 163 8.72 13.99 15.59
C GLU A 163 9.58 14.65 14.49
N ARG A 164 10.85 14.96 14.80
CA ARG A 164 11.80 15.51 13.82
C ARG A 164 12.17 14.51 12.72
N LEU A 165 12.40 13.24 13.07
CA LEU A 165 12.65 12.20 12.06
C LEU A 165 11.42 11.98 11.20
N ARG A 166 10.23 11.87 11.83
CA ARG A 166 8.96 11.70 11.12
C ARG A 166 8.74 12.87 10.14
N SER A 167 8.95 14.11 10.56
CA SER A 167 8.84 15.29 9.68
C SER A 167 9.81 15.25 8.50
N LYS A 168 11.04 14.75 8.71
CA LYS A 168 12.03 14.61 7.62
C LYS A 168 11.65 13.48 6.65
N LEU A 169 11.19 12.35 7.15
CA LEU A 169 10.71 11.25 6.33
C LEU A 169 9.44 11.63 5.56
N ASP A 170 8.53 12.37 6.20
CA ASP A 170 7.35 12.95 5.55
C ASP A 170 7.75 13.91 4.42
N ALA A 171 8.72 14.79 4.66
CA ALA A 171 9.21 15.71 3.63
C ALA A 171 9.80 14.99 2.43
N ILE A 172 10.57 13.91 2.63
CA ILE A 172 11.11 13.08 1.55
C ILE A 172 9.98 12.31 0.86
N GLY A 173 9.10 11.68 1.63
CA GLY A 173 8.00 10.88 1.13
C GLY A 173 7.01 11.70 0.33
N TYR A 174 6.37 12.67 0.96
CA TYR A 174 5.32 13.50 0.34
C TYR A 174 5.88 14.59 -0.57
N GLY A 175 7.07 15.12 -0.29
CA GLY A 175 7.69 16.18 -1.09
C GLY A 175 8.36 15.67 -2.37
N PHE A 176 8.83 14.43 -2.40
CA PHE A 176 9.59 13.91 -3.54
C PHE A 176 9.14 12.53 -4.01
N LEU A 177 9.14 11.51 -3.14
CA LEU A 177 8.94 10.12 -3.58
C LEU A 177 7.53 9.85 -4.11
N ILE A 178 6.51 10.37 -3.44
CA ILE A 178 5.11 10.20 -3.86
C ILE A 178 4.83 10.94 -5.16
N PRO A 179 5.19 12.22 -5.36
CA PRO A 179 5.07 12.88 -6.66
C PRO A 179 5.83 12.16 -7.77
N ALA A 180 7.08 11.71 -7.51
CA ALA A 180 7.86 10.94 -8.47
C ALA A 180 7.17 9.62 -8.84
N PHE A 181 6.58 8.91 -7.86
CA PHE A 181 5.78 7.69 -8.09
C PHE A 181 4.58 7.97 -9.01
N PHE A 182 3.84 9.07 -8.80
CA PHE A 182 2.71 9.42 -9.65
C PHE A 182 3.14 9.74 -11.09
N VAL A 183 4.22 10.50 -11.26
CA VAL A 183 4.76 10.81 -12.57
C VAL A 183 5.22 9.54 -13.29
N THR A 184 5.99 8.69 -12.63
CA THR A 184 6.47 7.43 -13.22
C THR A 184 5.33 6.46 -13.52
N SER A 185 4.31 6.40 -12.68
CA SER A 185 3.11 5.59 -12.94
C SER A 185 2.32 6.09 -14.13
N GLY A 186 2.21 7.42 -14.28
CA GLY A 186 1.60 8.04 -15.45
C GLY A 186 2.38 7.79 -16.74
N LEU A 187 3.73 7.81 -16.68
CA LEU A 187 4.57 7.51 -17.84
C LEU A 187 4.51 6.04 -18.26
N GLN A 188 4.28 5.13 -17.33
CA GLN A 188 4.10 3.71 -17.62
C GLN A 188 2.70 3.38 -18.17
N PHE A 189 1.78 4.35 -18.11
CA PHE A 189 0.44 4.19 -18.63
C PHE A 189 0.46 4.16 -20.17
N ASN A 190 0.11 3.01 -20.73
CA ASN A 190 0.11 2.80 -22.17
C ASN A 190 -1.19 3.30 -22.81
N VAL A 191 -1.22 4.58 -23.17
CA VAL A 191 -2.38 5.22 -23.82
C VAL A 191 -2.66 4.59 -25.20
N ASP A 192 -1.63 4.15 -25.93
CA ASP A 192 -1.79 3.56 -27.26
C ASP A 192 -2.45 2.18 -27.20
N ALA A 193 -2.21 1.40 -26.13
CA ALA A 193 -2.93 0.16 -25.88
C ALA A 193 -4.43 0.43 -25.78
N MET A 194 -4.85 1.39 -24.95
CA MET A 194 -6.26 1.76 -24.82
C MET A 194 -6.90 2.30 -26.10
N ARG A 195 -6.14 2.99 -26.96
CA ARG A 195 -6.67 3.51 -28.25
C ARG A 195 -6.92 2.42 -29.28
N ARG A 196 -6.21 1.30 -29.19
CA ARG A 196 -6.35 0.17 -30.14
C ARG A 196 -7.64 -0.60 -29.95
N ASP A 197 -8.13 -0.68 -28.73
CA ASP A 197 -9.38 -1.36 -28.41
C ASP A 197 -10.35 -0.42 -27.69
N PRO A 198 -11.38 0.10 -28.41
CA PRO A 198 -12.43 0.94 -27.81
C PRO A 198 -13.19 0.28 -26.67
N ALA A 199 -13.24 -1.06 -26.61
CA ALA A 199 -13.86 -1.79 -25.51
C ALA A 199 -13.11 -1.56 -24.19
N SER A 200 -11.80 -1.33 -24.24
CA SER A 200 -10.98 -1.00 -23.08
C SER A 200 -11.43 0.29 -22.38
N PHE A 201 -11.97 1.26 -23.11
CA PHE A 201 -12.55 2.47 -22.50
C PHE A 201 -13.80 2.17 -21.67
N ALA A 202 -14.58 1.15 -22.02
CA ALA A 202 -15.75 0.74 -21.24
C ALA A 202 -15.37 -0.05 -19.98
N VAL A 203 -14.21 -0.73 -19.99
CA VAL A 203 -13.69 -1.50 -18.85
C VAL A 203 -13.25 -0.56 -17.71
N VAL A 204 -12.68 0.61 -18.02
CA VAL A 204 -12.19 1.54 -16.99
C VAL A 204 -13.30 2.02 -16.05
N PRO A 205 -14.45 2.56 -16.52
CA PRO A 205 -15.55 2.92 -15.62
C PRO A 205 -16.09 1.72 -14.82
N ALA A 206 -16.16 0.56 -15.43
CA ALA A 206 -16.58 -0.66 -14.74
C ALA A 206 -15.63 -1.00 -13.58
N LEU A 207 -14.30 -0.95 -13.80
CA LEU A 207 -13.30 -1.16 -12.75
C LEU A 207 -13.41 -0.11 -11.64
N VAL A 208 -13.63 1.17 -11.96
CA VAL A 208 -13.83 2.23 -10.96
C VAL A 208 -15.05 1.90 -10.08
N VAL A 209 -16.17 1.47 -10.70
CA VAL A 209 -17.38 1.05 -9.96
C VAL A 209 -17.09 -0.20 -9.12
N PHE A 210 -16.35 -1.18 -9.64
CA PHE A 210 -15.97 -2.36 -8.86
C PHE A 210 -15.04 -2.04 -7.70
N PHE A 211 -14.05 -1.15 -7.86
CA PHE A 211 -13.23 -0.64 -6.74
C PHE A 211 -14.11 -0.02 -5.67
N LEU A 212 -15.05 0.84 -6.08
CA LEU A 212 -15.97 1.46 -5.15
C LEU A 212 -16.83 0.44 -4.43
N LEU A 213 -17.49 -0.47 -5.15
CA LEU A 213 -18.38 -1.46 -4.56
C LEU A 213 -17.64 -2.43 -3.63
N ALA A 214 -16.46 -2.93 -4.03
CA ALA A 214 -15.68 -3.86 -3.23
C ALA A 214 -15.30 -3.27 -1.87
N ARG A 215 -15.05 -1.96 -1.81
CA ARG A 215 -14.57 -1.27 -0.60
C ARG A 215 -15.65 -0.50 0.13
N ALA A 216 -16.64 0.06 -0.55
CA ALA A 216 -17.76 0.73 0.08
C ALA A 216 -18.76 -0.25 0.73
N ALA A 217 -18.90 -1.46 0.20
CA ALA A 217 -19.79 -2.45 0.79
C ALA A 217 -19.40 -2.81 2.24
N PRO A 218 -18.14 -3.10 2.60
CA PRO A 218 -17.73 -3.27 3.99
C PRO A 218 -17.92 -2.00 4.84
N ALA A 219 -17.73 -0.79 4.27
CA ALA A 219 -17.93 0.45 4.99
C ALA A 219 -19.37 0.66 5.48
N VAL A 220 -20.34 -0.02 4.87
CA VAL A 220 -21.75 -0.03 5.36
C VAL A 220 -21.89 -0.54 6.79
N LEU A 221 -20.95 -1.37 7.27
CA LEU A 221 -20.92 -1.83 8.66
C LEU A 221 -20.69 -0.67 9.65
N TYR A 222 -20.10 0.42 9.21
CA TYR A 222 -19.85 1.60 10.03
C TYR A 222 -21.13 2.41 10.34
N ARG A 223 -22.26 2.12 9.69
CA ARG A 223 -23.57 2.73 9.96
C ARG A 223 -24.05 2.58 11.41
N LYS A 224 -23.47 1.62 12.15
CA LYS A 224 -23.76 1.45 13.58
C LYS A 224 -23.05 2.48 14.46
N LEU A 225 -22.01 3.13 13.95
CA LEU A 225 -21.13 4.04 14.67
C LEU A 225 -21.18 5.46 14.12
N TYR A 226 -21.48 5.60 12.82
CA TYR A 226 -21.40 6.87 12.09
C TYR A 226 -22.60 7.07 11.19
N ASP A 227 -22.88 8.32 10.87
CA ASP A 227 -23.92 8.73 9.94
C ASP A 227 -23.63 8.33 8.49
N ALA A 228 -24.61 8.50 7.60
CA ALA A 228 -24.49 8.10 6.20
C ALA A 228 -23.37 8.82 5.43
N ARG A 229 -23.03 10.06 5.83
CA ARG A 229 -21.97 10.86 5.17
C ARG A 229 -20.59 10.31 5.51
N HIS A 230 -20.33 10.04 6.78
CA HIS A 230 -19.09 9.39 7.21
C HIS A 230 -18.93 8.01 6.59
N VAL A 231 -20.00 7.23 6.53
CA VAL A 231 -19.96 5.91 5.86
C VAL A 231 -19.62 6.04 4.38
N ALA A 232 -20.21 7.01 3.68
CA ALA A 232 -19.89 7.27 2.27
C ALA A 232 -18.46 7.76 2.10
N ALA A 233 -17.99 8.69 2.96
CA ALA A 233 -16.61 9.16 2.95
C ALA A 233 -15.62 8.02 3.23
N ALA A 234 -15.89 7.16 4.21
CA ALA A 234 -15.07 5.98 4.49
C ALA A 234 -15.00 5.03 3.29
N GLY A 235 -16.14 4.77 2.64
CA GLY A 235 -16.19 3.93 1.44
C GLY A 235 -15.36 4.50 0.28
N LEU A 236 -15.44 5.80 0.03
CA LEU A 236 -14.65 6.49 -0.99
C LEU A 236 -13.15 6.47 -0.66
N LEU A 237 -12.77 6.79 0.58
CA LEU A 237 -11.38 6.77 1.01
C LEU A 237 -10.79 5.37 0.90
N GLN A 238 -11.51 4.35 1.35
CA GLN A 238 -11.06 2.95 1.24
C GLN A 238 -10.99 2.45 -0.20
N ALA A 239 -11.81 3.00 -1.11
CA ALA A 239 -11.78 2.69 -2.53
C ALA A 239 -10.69 3.44 -3.31
N THR A 240 -10.04 4.43 -2.69
CA THR A 240 -8.91 5.15 -3.29
C THR A 240 -7.70 4.23 -3.36
N THR A 241 -7.28 3.86 -4.58
CA THR A 241 -6.20 2.91 -4.77
C THR A 241 -5.39 3.22 -6.03
N LEU A 242 -4.06 3.08 -5.95
CA LEU A 242 -3.15 3.18 -7.10
C LEU A 242 -1.91 2.31 -6.93
N SER A 243 -1.28 2.29 -5.74
CA SER A 243 -0.01 1.60 -5.51
C SER A 243 -0.08 0.11 -5.87
N VAL A 244 -1.05 -0.60 -5.30
CA VAL A 244 -1.25 -2.04 -5.57
C VAL A 244 -1.71 -2.30 -7.02
N PRO A 245 -2.68 -1.57 -7.60
CA PRO A 245 -3.04 -1.68 -9.01
C PRO A 245 -1.86 -1.55 -9.97
N VAL A 246 -0.95 -0.59 -9.76
CA VAL A 246 0.24 -0.42 -10.62
C VAL A 246 1.17 -1.62 -10.52
N VAL A 247 1.48 -2.07 -9.30
CA VAL A 247 2.34 -3.24 -9.08
C VAL A 247 1.69 -4.50 -9.63
N ALA A 248 0.42 -4.71 -9.33
CA ALA A 248 -0.34 -5.87 -9.81
C ALA A 248 -0.44 -5.89 -11.34
N ALA A 249 -0.75 -4.78 -11.99
CA ALA A 249 -0.80 -4.71 -13.45
C ALA A 249 0.52 -5.15 -14.07
N ARG A 250 1.65 -4.71 -13.52
CA ARG A 250 2.99 -5.11 -13.97
C ARG A 250 3.22 -6.61 -13.77
N ILE A 251 2.93 -7.15 -12.57
CA ILE A 251 3.06 -8.59 -12.29
C ILE A 251 2.15 -9.41 -13.22
N GLY A 252 0.88 -9.03 -13.34
CA GLY A 252 -0.10 -9.76 -14.12
C GLY A 252 0.25 -9.84 -15.60
N VAL A 253 0.81 -8.75 -16.17
CA VAL A 253 1.30 -8.74 -17.55
C VAL A 253 2.57 -9.58 -17.69
N GLN A 254 3.52 -9.49 -16.76
CA GLN A 254 4.75 -10.28 -16.76
C GLN A 254 4.48 -11.79 -16.64
N LEU A 255 3.52 -12.19 -15.81
CA LEU A 255 3.11 -13.58 -15.64
C LEU A 255 2.10 -14.06 -16.70
N HIS A 256 1.75 -13.22 -17.68
CA HIS A 256 0.74 -13.49 -18.71
C HIS A 256 -0.64 -13.84 -18.12
N THR A 257 -0.93 -13.42 -16.88
CA THR A 257 -2.23 -13.59 -16.22
C THR A 257 -3.27 -12.63 -16.80
N ILE A 258 -2.85 -11.43 -17.16
CA ILE A 258 -3.65 -10.42 -17.86
C ILE A 258 -2.88 -9.88 -19.06
N ASP A 259 -3.59 -9.37 -20.05
CA ASP A 259 -3.01 -8.65 -21.19
C ASP A 259 -2.60 -7.22 -20.83
N ALA A 260 -1.81 -6.58 -21.70
CA ALA A 260 -1.33 -5.22 -21.48
C ALA A 260 -2.48 -4.19 -21.46
N ASP A 261 -3.55 -4.43 -22.21
CA ASP A 261 -4.72 -3.53 -22.28
C ASP A 261 -5.50 -3.56 -20.96
N THR A 262 -5.73 -4.75 -20.40
CA THR A 262 -6.31 -4.91 -19.06
C THR A 262 -5.42 -4.28 -17.98
N GLY A 263 -4.09 -4.46 -18.05
CA GLY A 263 -3.15 -3.81 -17.16
C GLY A 263 -3.25 -2.29 -17.20
N ALA A 264 -3.30 -1.72 -18.41
CA ALA A 264 -3.50 -0.28 -18.61
C ALA A 264 -4.85 0.19 -18.05
N ALA A 265 -5.93 -0.55 -18.27
CA ALA A 265 -7.25 -0.22 -17.74
C ALA A 265 -7.29 -0.22 -16.20
N ILE A 266 -6.61 -1.17 -15.55
CA ILE A 266 -6.48 -1.24 -14.08
C ILE A 266 -5.75 0.01 -13.55
N ILE A 267 -4.64 0.42 -14.17
CA ILE A 267 -3.89 1.62 -13.78
C ILE A 267 -4.74 2.88 -13.98
N ALA A 268 -5.43 3.00 -15.13
CA ALA A 268 -6.32 4.11 -15.43
C ALA A 268 -7.45 4.22 -14.39
N ALA A 269 -8.09 3.12 -14.07
CA ALA A 269 -9.14 3.09 -13.04
C ALA A 269 -8.59 3.52 -11.68
N GLY A 270 -7.40 3.05 -11.29
CA GLY A 270 -6.72 3.50 -10.08
C GLY A 270 -6.47 5.00 -10.06
N LEU A 271 -5.91 5.57 -11.15
CA LEU A 271 -5.70 7.01 -11.28
C LEU A 271 -7.00 7.81 -11.12
N ILE A 272 -8.09 7.35 -11.72
CA ILE A 272 -9.41 7.98 -11.60
C ILE A 272 -9.89 7.97 -10.14
N THR A 273 -9.73 6.85 -9.43
CA THR A 273 -10.13 6.79 -8.01
C THR A 273 -9.38 7.79 -7.16
N VAL A 274 -8.07 7.98 -7.41
CA VAL A 274 -7.22 8.93 -6.68
C VAL A 274 -7.62 10.38 -6.93
N VAL A 275 -8.02 10.71 -8.16
CA VAL A 275 -8.42 12.08 -8.52
C VAL A 275 -9.82 12.41 -8.03
N LEU A 276 -10.76 11.45 -8.08
CA LEU A 276 -12.17 11.72 -7.81
C LEU A 276 -12.59 11.45 -6.36
N PHE A 277 -12.14 10.35 -5.75
CA PHE A 277 -12.70 9.91 -4.47
C PHE A 277 -12.26 10.77 -3.28
N PRO A 278 -10.98 11.15 -3.12
CA PRO A 278 -10.55 11.97 -2.00
C PRO A 278 -11.25 13.33 -1.92
N PRO A 279 -11.36 14.14 -3.00
CA PRO A 279 -12.07 15.41 -2.94
C PRO A 279 -13.56 15.26 -2.59
N ILE A 280 -14.21 14.20 -3.11
CA ILE A 280 -15.63 13.93 -2.77
C ILE A 280 -15.75 13.54 -1.29
N ALA A 281 -14.85 12.70 -0.79
CA ALA A 281 -14.83 12.32 0.62
C ALA A 281 -14.60 13.51 1.54
N LEU A 282 -13.65 14.40 1.21
CA LEU A 282 -13.40 15.65 1.94
C LEU A 282 -14.63 16.56 1.94
N ALA A 283 -15.31 16.72 0.80
CA ALA A 283 -16.52 17.52 0.70
C ALA A 283 -17.69 16.96 1.53
N LEU A 284 -17.73 15.64 1.73
CA LEU A 284 -18.72 15.01 2.62
C LEU A 284 -18.41 15.26 4.09
N LEU A 285 -17.12 15.27 4.47
CA LEU A 285 -16.68 15.51 5.86
C LEU A 285 -16.72 17.00 6.23
N ALA A 286 -16.39 17.91 5.33
CA ALA A 286 -16.37 19.37 5.59
C ALA A 286 -17.75 19.99 5.85
N ARG A 287 -18.85 19.33 5.48
CA ARG A 287 -20.22 19.85 5.68
C ARG A 287 -20.71 19.80 7.12
N GLU A 288 -19.92 19.31 8.07
CA GLU A 288 -20.26 19.34 9.51
C GLU A 288 -19.82 20.62 10.21
N GLU A 289 -18.92 21.42 9.63
CA GLU A 289 -18.41 22.66 10.26
C GLU A 289 -19.27 23.90 10.00
N THR A 290 -20.38 23.79 9.29
CA THR A 290 -21.35 24.88 9.14
C THR A 290 -22.46 24.70 10.16
N PRO A 291 -22.53 25.57 11.22
CA PRO A 291 -23.58 25.57 12.21
C PRO A 291 -24.95 25.93 11.61
#